data_adb1eeefc4e5241654f206b587b5ec6f
#
_entry.id   adb1eeefc4e5241654f206b587b5ec6f
#
_cell.length_a   1.000
_cell.length_b   1.000
_cell.length_c   1.000
_cell.angle_alpha   90.00
_cell.angle_beta   90.00
_cell.angle_gamma   90.00
#
_symmetry.space_group_name_H-M   'P 1'
#
loop_
_entity.id
_entity.type
_entity.pdbx_description
1 polymer ?
#
loop_
_entity_poly.entity_id
_entity_poly.type
_entity_poly.pdbx_seq_one_letter_code
_entity_poly.pdbx_strand_id
1 'polypeptide(L)'
;MINWTKKDKEFLYEICEKLRDQVPFTFSRFGDGEWLAISQAQPDGINCDGNKYYADLGKRLEEIISKKQDYYIGHQNVNAYTLRKDYLQDWVNSDIFHELSEMQGLDYIFDLLNSVHVVYIGNESLSPLPFVDEFIEIPYNNVWDDYDNVLNEIKNKINDNIHKTFLLSAGMACEVFVHDLWNFNKNNTYIDVGSVFDPYVGKKTRSYHHRLQHVSNIFQL
;
A
#
# COMPACT_ATOMS: atom_id res chain seq x y z
N MET A 1 -18.78 4.10 -12.90
CA MET A 1 -18.95 2.64 -12.71
C MET A 1 -17.56 2.04 -12.89
N ILE A 2 -17.04 1.38 -11.89
CA ILE A 2 -15.73 0.67 -11.95
C ILE A 2 -15.88 -0.49 -12.92
N ASN A 3 -14.98 -0.60 -13.87
CA ASN A 3 -15.05 -1.64 -14.91
C ASN A 3 -13.73 -2.42 -14.92
N TRP A 4 -13.66 -3.42 -14.07
CA TRP A 4 -12.49 -4.29 -13.97
C TRP A 4 -12.30 -5.12 -15.24
N THR A 5 -11.07 -5.13 -15.72
CA THR A 5 -10.64 -6.05 -16.77
C THR A 5 -10.59 -7.48 -16.23
N LYS A 6 -10.46 -8.45 -17.13
CA LYS A 6 -10.21 -9.84 -16.73
C LYS A 6 -8.94 -9.95 -15.88
N LYS A 7 -7.88 -9.21 -16.25
CA LYS A 7 -6.61 -9.18 -15.52
C LYS A 7 -6.76 -8.64 -14.10
N ASP A 8 -7.58 -7.60 -13.88
CA ASP A 8 -7.82 -7.05 -12.54
C ASP A 8 -8.50 -8.07 -11.63
N LYS A 9 -9.50 -8.80 -12.16
CA LYS A 9 -10.20 -9.86 -11.42
C LYS A 9 -9.29 -11.04 -11.09
N GLU A 10 -8.48 -11.47 -12.05
CA GLU A 10 -7.48 -12.54 -11.85
C GLU A 10 -6.46 -12.14 -10.80
N PHE A 11 -5.97 -10.90 -10.84
CA PHE A 11 -5.04 -10.37 -9.85
C PHE A 11 -5.65 -10.33 -8.45
N LEU A 12 -6.86 -9.78 -8.29
CA LEU A 12 -7.55 -9.76 -7.00
C LEU A 12 -7.75 -11.18 -6.44
N TYR A 13 -8.21 -12.09 -7.30
CA TYR A 13 -8.38 -13.48 -6.89
C TYR A 13 -7.06 -14.08 -6.40
N GLU A 14 -5.98 -13.89 -7.15
CA GLU A 14 -4.66 -14.42 -6.81
C GLU A 14 -4.14 -13.91 -5.47
N ILE A 15 -4.24 -12.58 -5.20
CA ILE A 15 -3.78 -12.04 -3.92
C ILE A 15 -4.65 -12.49 -2.74
N CYS A 16 -5.97 -12.68 -2.94
CA CYS A 16 -6.85 -13.24 -1.92
C CYS A 16 -6.51 -14.70 -1.59
N GLU A 17 -6.22 -15.52 -2.62
CA GLU A 17 -5.76 -16.90 -2.44
C GLU A 17 -4.44 -16.94 -1.65
N LYS A 18 -3.47 -16.10 -2.05
CA LYS A 18 -2.17 -16.00 -1.37
C LYS A 18 -2.32 -15.57 0.09
N LEU A 19 -3.18 -14.59 0.38
CA LEU A 19 -3.48 -14.19 1.77
C LEU A 19 -4.06 -15.34 2.57
N ARG A 20 -5.10 -16.00 2.05
CA ARG A 20 -5.77 -17.12 2.71
C ARG A 20 -4.80 -18.26 2.99
N ASP A 21 -3.97 -18.62 2.01
CA ASP A 21 -3.07 -19.76 2.09
C ASP A 21 -1.70 -19.38 2.70
N GLN A 22 -1.55 -18.13 3.16
CA GLN A 22 -0.33 -17.56 3.73
C GLN A 22 0.91 -17.75 2.82
N VAL A 23 0.70 -17.62 1.52
CA VAL A 23 1.77 -17.64 0.52
C VAL A 23 2.39 -16.25 0.42
N PRO A 24 3.70 -16.07 0.66
CA PRO A 24 4.33 -14.77 0.65
C PRO A 24 4.20 -14.05 -0.68
N PHE A 25 3.91 -12.76 -0.64
CA PHE A 25 3.94 -11.85 -1.79
C PHE A 25 4.14 -10.41 -1.35
N THR A 26 4.45 -9.56 -2.31
CA THR A 26 4.54 -8.10 -2.10
C THR A 26 3.73 -7.38 -3.15
N PHE A 27 3.03 -6.33 -2.72
CA PHE A 27 2.28 -5.43 -3.58
C PHE A 27 2.64 -3.98 -3.28
N SER A 28 3.22 -3.32 -4.26
CA SER A 28 3.65 -1.92 -4.27
C SER A 28 2.75 -1.11 -5.20
N ARG A 29 2.44 0.16 -4.88
CA ARG A 29 1.45 0.97 -5.60
C ARG A 29 2.03 2.29 -6.08
N PHE A 30 2.30 2.42 -7.37
CA PHE A 30 2.76 3.67 -7.97
C PHE A 30 1.57 4.52 -8.42
N GLY A 31 1.20 5.52 -7.62
CA GLY A 31 0.21 6.54 -7.93
C GLY A 31 0.82 7.79 -8.56
N ASP A 32 0.05 8.86 -8.60
CA ASP A 32 0.47 10.16 -9.15
C ASP A 32 1.60 10.81 -8.33
N GLY A 33 1.58 10.65 -7.00
CA GLY A 33 2.61 11.16 -6.11
C GLY A 33 3.99 10.60 -6.41
N GLU A 34 4.10 9.29 -6.56
CA GLU A 34 5.33 8.58 -6.87
C GLU A 34 5.89 8.98 -8.25
N TRP A 35 5.02 9.10 -9.26
CA TRP A 35 5.43 9.57 -10.59
C TRP A 35 5.89 11.03 -10.59
N LEU A 36 5.27 11.89 -9.79
CA LEU A 36 5.71 13.27 -9.63
C LEU A 36 7.07 13.35 -8.90
N ALA A 37 7.29 12.49 -7.89
CA ALA A 37 8.58 12.39 -7.21
C ALA A 37 9.70 11.91 -8.15
N ILE A 38 9.45 10.86 -8.95
CA ILE A 38 10.40 10.33 -9.95
C ILE A 38 10.76 11.39 -10.99
N SER A 39 9.76 12.08 -11.54
CA SER A 39 9.97 13.10 -12.57
C SER A 39 10.64 14.36 -12.06
N GLN A 40 10.71 14.54 -10.73
CA GLN A 40 11.17 15.78 -10.08
C GLN A 40 10.46 17.05 -10.61
N ALA A 41 9.21 16.88 -11.03
CA ALA A 41 8.43 17.98 -11.62
C ALA A 41 8.08 19.07 -10.61
N GLN A 42 8.15 18.78 -9.33
CA GLN A 42 7.86 19.70 -8.23
C GLN A 42 8.91 19.56 -7.11
N PRO A 43 10.20 19.88 -7.39
CA PRO A 43 11.22 19.82 -6.35
C PRO A 43 10.83 20.78 -5.19
N ASP A 44 10.93 20.29 -3.95
CA ASP A 44 10.52 21.00 -2.73
C ASP A 44 9.01 21.30 -2.63
N GLY A 45 8.19 20.75 -3.52
CA GLY A 45 6.74 20.83 -3.45
C GLY A 45 6.15 19.92 -2.37
N ILE A 46 4.87 20.12 -2.09
CA ILE A 46 4.08 19.31 -1.15
C ILE A 46 2.90 18.71 -1.94
N ASN A 47 2.66 17.42 -1.80
CA ASN A 47 1.51 16.77 -2.42
C ASN A 47 0.20 17.13 -1.70
N CYS A 48 -0.93 16.66 -2.23
CA CYS A 48 -2.26 16.93 -1.65
C CYS A 48 -2.45 16.35 -0.24
N ASP A 49 -1.59 15.43 0.19
CA ASP A 49 -1.61 14.80 1.51
C ASP A 49 -0.68 15.48 2.52
N GLY A 50 0.03 16.52 2.11
CA GLY A 50 0.99 17.23 2.94
C GLY A 50 2.38 16.61 3.00
N ASN A 51 2.67 15.60 2.15
CA ASN A 51 4.01 15.03 2.05
C ASN A 51 4.88 15.82 1.07
N LYS A 52 6.13 16.04 1.46
CA LYS A 52 7.14 16.69 0.62
C LYS A 52 7.59 15.74 -0.50
N TYR A 53 7.95 16.31 -1.65
CA TYR A 53 8.66 15.59 -2.69
C TYR A 53 10.17 15.65 -2.43
N TYR A 54 10.74 14.53 -1.98
CA TYR A 54 12.18 14.40 -1.75
C TYR A 54 12.87 13.92 -3.02
N ALA A 55 13.94 14.59 -3.43
CA ALA A 55 14.67 14.23 -4.65
C ALA A 55 15.36 12.86 -4.55
N ASP A 56 15.82 12.48 -3.36
CA ASP A 56 16.41 11.16 -3.09
C ASP A 56 15.38 10.05 -3.03
N LEU A 57 14.18 10.30 -2.48
CA LEU A 57 13.04 9.38 -2.59
C LEU A 57 12.67 9.14 -4.06
N GLY A 58 12.56 10.21 -4.87
CA GLY A 58 12.25 10.08 -6.29
C GLY A 58 13.27 9.22 -7.04
N LYS A 59 14.57 9.41 -6.78
CA LYS A 59 15.64 8.56 -7.32
C LYS A 59 15.50 7.11 -6.88
N ARG A 60 15.20 6.88 -5.61
CA ARG A 60 15.05 5.53 -5.06
C ARG A 60 13.86 4.80 -5.69
N LEU A 61 12.73 5.49 -5.87
CA LEU A 61 11.55 4.97 -6.58
C LEU A 61 11.88 4.60 -8.03
N GLU A 62 12.63 5.46 -8.74
CA GLU A 62 13.06 5.20 -10.11
C GLU A 62 14.01 3.99 -10.20
N GLU A 63 14.97 3.86 -9.29
CA GLU A 63 15.85 2.68 -9.20
C GLU A 63 15.06 1.38 -9.06
N ILE A 64 13.99 1.37 -8.25
CA ILE A 64 13.13 0.21 -8.03
C ILE A 64 12.45 -0.21 -9.34
N ILE A 65 11.79 0.72 -10.04
CA ILE A 65 11.03 0.38 -11.25
C ILE A 65 11.90 0.19 -12.49
N SER A 66 13.14 0.68 -12.48
CA SER A 66 14.09 0.50 -13.59
C SER A 66 14.55 -0.95 -13.77
N LYS A 67 14.38 -1.78 -12.76
CA LYS A 67 14.64 -3.22 -12.80
C LYS A 67 13.36 -3.99 -12.68
N LYS A 68 13.15 -5.04 -13.48
CA LYS A 68 12.01 -5.93 -13.33
C LYS A 68 12.02 -6.55 -11.93
N GLN A 69 10.92 -6.36 -11.20
CA GLN A 69 10.76 -6.92 -9.87
C GLN A 69 10.10 -8.31 -9.92
N ASP A 70 10.33 -9.11 -8.90
CA ASP A 70 9.74 -10.44 -8.71
C ASP A 70 8.51 -10.40 -7.80
N TYR A 71 7.87 -9.23 -7.69
CA TYR A 71 6.64 -8.98 -6.94
C TYR A 71 5.69 -8.05 -7.73
N TYR A 72 4.46 -7.86 -7.24
CA TYR A 72 3.45 -7.07 -7.93
C TYR A 72 3.73 -5.58 -7.80
N ILE A 73 3.83 -4.90 -8.94
CA ILE A 73 3.89 -3.43 -9.01
C ILE A 73 2.61 -2.92 -9.67
N GLY A 74 1.84 -2.16 -8.90
CA GLY A 74 0.65 -1.48 -9.36
C GLY A 74 0.95 -0.11 -9.97
N HIS A 75 0.13 0.29 -10.92
CA HIS A 75 0.11 1.66 -11.44
C HIS A 75 -1.32 2.16 -11.56
N GLN A 76 -1.50 3.47 -11.41
CA GLN A 76 -2.78 4.12 -11.72
C GLN A 76 -3.03 4.15 -13.22
N ASN A 77 -4.28 3.82 -13.61
CA ASN A 77 -4.64 3.66 -15.03
C ASN A 77 -4.65 4.96 -15.84
N VAL A 78 -4.74 6.15 -15.23
CA VAL A 78 -5.18 7.35 -15.95
C VAL A 78 -4.04 8.24 -16.43
N ASN A 79 -2.97 8.46 -15.66
CA ASN A 79 -1.96 9.47 -15.99
C ASN A 79 -0.54 8.94 -16.24
N ALA A 80 -0.24 7.74 -15.82
CA ALA A 80 1.11 7.17 -15.87
C ALA A 80 1.40 6.36 -17.15
N TYR A 81 0.43 6.20 -18.06
CA TYR A 81 0.60 5.33 -19.23
C TYR A 81 1.81 5.69 -20.09
N THR A 82 2.11 6.97 -20.23
CA THR A 82 3.23 7.45 -21.04
C THR A 82 4.57 7.19 -20.39
N LEU A 83 4.64 7.32 -19.05
CA LEU A 83 5.89 7.11 -18.27
C LEU A 83 6.17 5.63 -18.07
N ARG A 84 5.15 4.82 -17.74
CA ARG A 84 5.31 3.40 -17.43
C ARG A 84 5.83 2.54 -18.60
N LYS A 85 5.58 2.93 -19.85
CA LYS A 85 6.01 2.16 -21.03
C LYS A 85 7.54 2.03 -21.14
N ASP A 86 8.25 2.91 -20.46
CA ASP A 86 9.70 2.95 -20.47
C ASP A 86 10.29 1.94 -19.44
N TYR A 87 9.44 1.32 -18.61
CA TYR A 87 9.84 0.36 -17.58
C TYR A 87 9.26 -1.03 -17.83
N LEU A 88 10.11 -2.05 -17.73
CA LEU A 88 9.76 -3.46 -17.99
C LEU A 88 9.18 -4.13 -16.74
N GLN A 89 7.93 -3.77 -16.37
CA GLN A 89 7.21 -4.38 -15.25
C GLN A 89 5.96 -5.13 -15.72
N ASP A 90 5.57 -6.16 -14.97
CA ASP A 90 4.27 -6.82 -15.14
C ASP A 90 3.20 -6.06 -14.35
N TRP A 91 2.87 -4.86 -14.84
CA TRP A 91 1.99 -3.93 -14.17
C TRP A 91 0.61 -4.51 -13.85
N VAL A 92 0.16 -4.29 -12.60
CA VAL A 92 -1.20 -4.57 -12.12
C VAL A 92 -1.94 -3.27 -11.76
N ASN A 93 -3.22 -3.36 -11.43
CA ASN A 93 -4.02 -2.22 -11.01
C ASN A 93 -3.63 -1.79 -9.59
N SER A 94 -3.08 -0.56 -9.42
CA SER A 94 -2.73 -0.02 -8.11
C SER A 94 -3.94 0.29 -7.23
N ASP A 95 -5.09 0.55 -7.85
CA ASP A 95 -6.29 1.02 -7.15
C ASP A 95 -7.24 -0.13 -6.76
N ILE A 96 -6.80 -1.39 -6.93
CA ILE A 96 -7.65 -2.58 -6.76
C ILE A 96 -8.39 -2.60 -5.41
N PHE A 97 -7.73 -2.26 -4.31
CA PHE A 97 -8.36 -2.21 -2.98
C PHE A 97 -9.27 -1.00 -2.81
N HIS A 98 -8.93 0.16 -3.39
CA HIS A 98 -9.78 1.34 -3.37
C HIS A 98 -11.06 1.12 -4.18
N GLU A 99 -10.92 0.53 -5.37
CA GLU A 99 -12.05 0.17 -6.22
C GLU A 99 -12.93 -0.89 -5.58
N LEU A 100 -12.32 -1.89 -4.92
CA LEU A 100 -13.05 -2.91 -4.15
C LEU A 100 -13.85 -2.26 -3.00
N SER A 101 -13.27 -1.28 -2.31
CA SER A 101 -13.95 -0.49 -1.28
C SER A 101 -15.17 0.24 -1.84
N GLU A 102 -15.04 0.90 -3.00
CA GLU A 102 -16.17 1.57 -3.67
C GLU A 102 -17.28 0.58 -4.10
N MET A 103 -16.91 -0.66 -4.39
CA MET A 103 -17.84 -1.74 -4.76
C MET A 103 -18.45 -2.48 -3.55
N GLN A 104 -18.18 -2.03 -2.33
CA GLN A 104 -18.63 -2.67 -1.08
C GLN A 104 -18.09 -4.10 -0.88
N GLY A 105 -16.91 -4.39 -1.41
CA GLY A 105 -16.32 -5.73 -1.38
C GLY A 105 -15.21 -5.92 -0.34
N LEU A 106 -14.92 -4.92 0.51
CA LEU A 106 -13.83 -5.03 1.50
C LEU A 106 -14.13 -5.99 2.67
N ASP A 107 -15.39 -6.31 2.94
CA ASP A 107 -15.74 -7.26 4.02
C ASP A 107 -14.99 -8.58 3.86
N TYR A 108 -14.87 -9.08 2.63
CA TYR A 108 -14.11 -10.29 2.35
C TYR A 108 -12.61 -10.14 2.66
N ILE A 109 -12.03 -8.97 2.40
CA ILE A 109 -10.62 -8.68 2.76
C ILE A 109 -10.46 -8.61 4.28
N PHE A 110 -11.43 -8.01 5.00
CA PHE A 110 -11.42 -8.01 6.46
C PHE A 110 -11.43 -9.44 7.03
N ASP A 111 -12.28 -10.33 6.48
CA ASP A 111 -12.34 -11.73 6.91
C ASP A 111 -10.99 -12.45 6.68
N LEU A 112 -10.34 -12.21 5.54
CA LEU A 112 -9.02 -12.76 5.26
C LEU A 112 -7.97 -12.22 6.23
N LEU A 113 -7.94 -10.90 6.47
CA LEU A 113 -7.00 -10.28 7.40
C LEU A 113 -7.20 -10.74 8.84
N ASN A 114 -8.44 -10.97 9.28
CA ASN A 114 -8.73 -11.55 10.59
C ASN A 114 -8.24 -13.01 10.74
N SER A 115 -7.91 -13.69 9.65
CA SER A 115 -7.45 -15.09 9.67
C SER A 115 -5.93 -15.25 9.65
N VAL A 116 -5.17 -14.15 9.52
CA VAL A 116 -3.71 -14.13 9.43
C VAL A 116 -3.12 -13.18 10.47
N HIS A 117 -1.82 -13.30 10.76
CA HIS A 117 -1.16 -12.38 11.68
C HIS A 117 -0.80 -11.07 10.99
N VAL A 118 -1.44 -9.97 11.38
CA VAL A 118 -1.29 -8.65 10.76
C VAL A 118 -0.43 -7.72 11.62
N VAL A 119 0.63 -7.19 11.01
CA VAL A 119 1.39 -6.03 11.52
C VAL A 119 1.00 -4.81 10.68
N TYR A 120 0.38 -3.81 11.28
CA TYR A 120 0.00 -2.59 10.56
C TYR A 120 1.00 -1.46 10.83
N ILE A 121 1.46 -0.82 9.76
CA ILE A 121 2.36 0.32 9.81
C ILE A 121 1.60 1.55 9.28
N GLY A 122 1.34 2.52 10.15
CA GLY A 122 0.51 3.66 9.78
C GLY A 122 0.37 4.70 10.88
N ASN A 123 -0.46 5.70 10.65
CA ASN A 123 -0.80 6.70 11.66
C ASN A 123 -1.61 6.07 12.80
N GLU A 124 -1.38 6.53 14.02
CA GLU A 124 -2.01 6.03 15.26
C GLU A 124 -3.53 5.77 15.15
N SER A 125 -4.24 6.60 14.40
CA SER A 125 -5.69 6.43 14.21
C SER A 125 -6.13 5.12 13.56
N LEU A 126 -5.22 4.41 12.90
CA LEU A 126 -5.48 3.12 12.25
C LEU A 126 -5.26 1.93 13.20
N SER A 127 -4.71 2.17 14.39
CA SER A 127 -4.46 1.12 15.39
C SER A 127 -5.72 0.38 15.86
N PRO A 128 -6.95 0.99 15.88
CA PRO A 128 -8.17 0.29 16.31
C PRO A 128 -8.77 -0.66 15.27
N LEU A 129 -8.19 -0.81 14.07
CA LEU A 129 -8.72 -1.73 13.06
C LEU A 129 -8.77 -3.16 13.60
N PRO A 130 -9.89 -3.89 13.44
CA PRO A 130 -10.14 -5.13 14.16
C PRO A 130 -9.22 -6.30 13.80
N PHE A 131 -8.56 -6.23 12.66
CA PHE A 131 -7.64 -7.26 12.17
C PHE A 131 -6.17 -6.98 12.51
N VAL A 132 -5.87 -5.93 13.28
CA VAL A 132 -4.49 -5.55 13.62
C VAL A 132 -4.03 -6.27 14.88
N ASP A 133 -3.04 -7.16 14.76
CA ASP A 133 -2.43 -7.86 15.90
C ASP A 133 -1.28 -7.05 16.50
N GLU A 134 -0.46 -6.43 15.65
CA GLU A 134 0.65 -5.56 16.04
C GLU A 134 0.59 -4.25 15.27
N PHE A 135 0.94 -3.15 15.92
CA PHE A 135 0.94 -1.83 15.30
C PHE A 135 2.30 -1.16 15.41
N ILE A 136 2.75 -0.51 14.34
CA ILE A 136 3.91 0.38 14.31
C ILE A 136 3.40 1.76 13.92
N GLU A 137 3.51 2.70 14.85
CA GLU A 137 3.15 4.08 14.60
C GLU A 137 4.22 4.77 13.77
N ILE A 138 3.78 5.51 12.75
CA ILE A 138 4.65 6.36 11.93
C ILE A 138 4.09 7.78 11.87
N PRO A 139 4.94 8.78 11.57
CA PRO A 139 4.48 10.15 11.34
C PRO A 139 3.37 10.20 10.29
N TYR A 140 2.38 11.07 10.52
CA TYR A 140 1.29 11.27 9.58
C TYR A 140 1.77 11.73 8.19
N ASN A 141 2.81 12.59 8.17
CA ASN A 141 3.44 13.11 6.96
C ASN A 141 4.95 12.92 7.01
N ASN A 142 5.58 12.91 5.85
CA ASN A 142 7.04 12.99 5.70
C ASN A 142 7.78 11.83 6.39
N VAL A 143 7.20 10.62 6.36
CA VAL A 143 7.83 9.44 6.97
C VAL A 143 9.24 9.17 6.41
N TRP A 144 9.55 9.69 5.22
CA TRP A 144 10.88 9.61 4.63
C TRP A 144 11.98 10.26 5.48
N ASP A 145 11.64 11.29 6.26
CA ASP A 145 12.59 11.93 7.20
C ASP A 145 13.05 10.97 8.32
N ASP A 146 12.28 9.91 8.61
CA ASP A 146 12.57 8.91 9.65
C ASP A 146 12.67 7.48 9.08
N TYR A 147 12.93 7.36 7.78
CA TYR A 147 12.88 6.11 7.02
C TYR A 147 13.67 4.97 7.68
N ASP A 148 14.94 5.21 8.03
CA ASP A 148 15.83 4.16 8.57
C ASP A 148 15.35 3.63 9.93
N ASN A 149 14.85 4.49 10.81
CA ASN A 149 14.32 4.08 12.11
C ASN A 149 13.06 3.25 11.94
N VAL A 150 12.13 3.69 11.11
CA VAL A 150 10.89 2.97 10.81
C VAL A 150 11.20 1.61 10.17
N LEU A 151 12.10 1.57 9.17
CA LEU A 151 12.51 0.32 8.53
C LEU A 151 13.10 -0.69 9.53
N ASN A 152 13.96 -0.20 10.44
CA ASN A 152 14.54 -1.05 11.46
C ASN A 152 13.50 -1.56 12.46
N GLU A 153 12.53 -0.73 12.85
CA GLU A 153 11.42 -1.14 13.71
C GLU A 153 10.59 -2.26 13.04
N ILE A 154 10.25 -2.09 11.75
CA ILE A 154 9.53 -3.13 11.00
C ILE A 154 10.35 -4.42 10.93
N LYS A 155 11.65 -4.33 10.63
CA LYS A 155 12.54 -5.51 10.57
C LYS A 155 12.61 -6.26 11.90
N ASN A 156 12.54 -5.55 13.04
CA ASN A 156 12.52 -6.17 14.37
C ASN A 156 11.23 -6.98 14.65
N LYS A 157 10.15 -6.75 13.88
CA LYS A 157 8.91 -7.54 13.97
C LYS A 157 8.95 -8.79 13.10
N ILE A 158 9.92 -8.92 12.20
CA ILE A 158 10.07 -10.08 11.33
C ILE A 158 10.64 -11.25 12.15
N ASN A 159 9.99 -12.40 12.00
CA ASN A 159 10.43 -13.66 12.59
C ASN A 159 10.46 -14.73 11.50
N ASP A 160 11.60 -15.33 11.27
CA ASP A 160 11.81 -16.30 10.17
C ASP A 160 10.94 -17.57 10.29
N ASN A 161 10.38 -17.84 11.46
CA ASN A 161 9.57 -19.03 11.71
C ASN A 161 8.05 -18.79 11.63
N ILE A 162 7.62 -17.53 11.45
CA ILE A 162 6.20 -17.16 11.46
C ILE A 162 5.95 -16.23 10.28
N HIS A 163 5.06 -16.65 9.36
CA HIS A 163 4.57 -15.78 8.31
C HIS A 163 3.70 -14.67 8.91
N LYS A 164 4.00 -13.42 8.58
CA LYS A 164 3.22 -12.24 8.92
C LYS A 164 2.82 -11.46 7.68
N THR A 165 1.68 -10.80 7.76
CA THR A 165 1.20 -9.86 6.75
C THR A 165 1.43 -8.44 7.25
N PHE A 166 2.30 -7.71 6.59
CA PHE A 166 2.61 -6.31 6.88
C PHE A 166 1.78 -5.42 5.96
N LEU A 167 0.90 -4.60 6.54
CA LEU A 167 0.10 -3.60 5.83
C LEU A 167 0.69 -2.22 6.05
N LEU A 168 0.98 -1.48 4.98
CA LEU A 168 1.68 -0.21 5.07
C LEU A 168 0.82 0.94 4.53
N SER A 169 0.74 2.02 5.31
CA SER A 169 0.11 3.30 4.96
C SER A 169 1.10 4.44 5.19
N ALA A 170 2.20 4.45 4.40
CA ALA A 170 3.39 5.28 4.62
C ALA A 170 3.60 6.37 3.53
N GLY A 171 2.53 6.71 2.78
CA GLY A 171 2.63 7.67 1.67
C GLY A 171 3.62 7.21 0.60
N MET A 172 4.28 8.15 -0.09
CA MET A 172 5.23 7.85 -1.19
C MET A 172 6.48 7.06 -0.77
N ALA A 173 6.75 6.89 0.52
CA ALA A 173 7.86 6.05 0.99
C ALA A 173 7.47 4.56 1.07
N CYS A 174 6.18 4.26 0.93
CA CYS A 174 5.66 2.90 1.07
C CYS A 174 6.30 1.92 0.09
N GLU A 175 6.48 2.35 -1.16
CA GLU A 175 7.09 1.56 -2.24
C GLU A 175 8.53 1.16 -1.90
N VAL A 176 9.27 2.07 -1.26
CA VAL A 176 10.65 1.79 -0.86
C VAL A 176 10.65 0.84 0.33
N PHE A 177 9.77 1.05 1.32
CA PHE A 177 9.63 0.11 2.44
C PHE A 177 9.31 -1.30 1.97
N VAL A 178 8.28 -1.48 1.15
CA VAL A 178 7.89 -2.83 0.69
C VAL A 178 8.98 -3.48 -0.14
N HIS A 179 9.70 -2.71 -0.96
CA HIS A 179 10.86 -3.20 -1.72
C HIS A 179 12.00 -3.69 -0.81
N ASP A 180 12.40 -2.85 0.15
CA ASP A 180 13.54 -3.18 1.03
C ASP A 180 13.19 -4.31 2.01
N LEU A 181 11.93 -4.39 2.47
CA LEU A 181 11.43 -5.49 3.31
C LEU A 181 11.37 -6.81 2.52
N TRP A 182 10.89 -6.80 1.28
CA TRP A 182 10.89 -7.99 0.42
C TRP A 182 12.30 -8.52 0.14
N ASN A 183 13.24 -7.62 -0.11
CA ASN A 183 14.65 -8.01 -0.29
C ASN A 183 15.31 -8.48 1.01
N PHE A 184 14.85 -8.01 2.16
CA PHE A 184 15.33 -8.45 3.47
C PHE A 184 14.79 -9.83 3.86
N ASN A 185 13.49 -10.08 3.68
CA ASN A 185 12.86 -11.36 4.02
C ASN A 185 11.65 -11.65 3.12
N LYS A 186 11.76 -12.67 2.27
CA LYS A 186 10.73 -13.10 1.34
C LYS A 186 9.72 -14.09 1.92
N ASN A 187 9.78 -14.39 3.23
CA ASN A 187 8.86 -15.33 3.89
C ASN A 187 7.61 -14.65 4.46
N ASN A 188 7.44 -13.35 4.22
CA ASN A 188 6.32 -12.56 4.69
C ASN A 188 5.56 -11.92 3.52
N THR A 189 4.39 -11.40 3.82
CA THR A 189 3.59 -10.60 2.87
C THR A 189 3.72 -9.12 3.21
N TYR A 190 3.96 -8.26 2.21
CA TYR A 190 4.07 -6.81 2.37
C TYR A 190 3.14 -6.12 1.37
N ILE A 191 2.19 -5.35 1.88
CA ILE A 191 1.16 -4.73 1.05
C ILE A 191 1.10 -3.22 1.33
N ASP A 192 1.36 -2.42 0.31
CA ASP A 192 0.94 -1.02 0.32
C ASP A 192 -0.59 -0.97 0.19
N VAL A 193 -1.25 -0.56 1.25
CA VAL A 193 -2.71 -0.38 1.29
C VAL A 193 -3.12 1.09 1.15
N GLY A 194 -2.16 2.02 1.23
CA GLY A 194 -2.43 3.46 1.17
C GLY A 194 -3.49 3.88 2.18
N SER A 195 -4.50 4.62 1.72
CA SER A 195 -5.57 5.17 2.57
C SER A 195 -6.86 4.35 2.58
N VAL A 196 -6.84 3.11 2.12
CA VAL A 196 -8.06 2.30 1.93
C VAL A 196 -8.84 2.07 3.22
N PHE A 197 -8.16 2.03 4.36
CA PHE A 197 -8.77 1.78 5.67
C PHE A 197 -9.13 3.07 6.46
N ASP A 198 -8.75 4.25 5.99
CA ASP A 198 -9.08 5.53 6.64
C ASP A 198 -10.59 5.69 6.93
N PRO A 199 -11.52 5.36 6.00
CA PRO A 199 -12.94 5.49 6.26
C PRO A 199 -13.45 4.67 7.43
N TYR A 200 -12.83 3.53 7.68
CA TYR A 200 -13.23 2.59 8.75
C TYR A 200 -12.84 3.08 10.14
N VAL A 201 -11.95 4.08 10.22
CA VAL A 201 -11.61 4.81 11.45
C VAL A 201 -12.18 6.24 11.46
N GLY A 202 -13.18 6.50 10.60
CA GLY A 202 -13.90 7.78 10.54
C GLY A 202 -13.19 8.89 9.78
N LYS A 203 -12.07 8.61 9.10
CA LYS A 203 -11.32 9.58 8.31
C LYS A 203 -11.72 9.53 6.84
N LYS A 204 -11.93 10.69 6.22
CA LYS A 204 -12.25 10.82 4.80
C LYS A 204 -11.18 11.66 4.09
N THR A 205 -10.02 11.05 3.90
CA THR A 205 -8.83 11.68 3.35
C THR A 205 -8.78 11.73 1.82
N ARG A 206 -9.68 11.00 1.15
CA ARG A 206 -9.76 10.91 -0.32
C ARG A 206 -11.17 11.22 -0.82
N SER A 207 -11.26 11.68 -2.07
CA SER A 207 -12.55 12.01 -2.70
C SER A 207 -13.50 10.81 -2.78
N TYR A 208 -12.99 9.60 -3.01
CA TYR A 208 -13.82 8.39 -3.07
C TYR A 208 -14.37 8.00 -1.68
N HIS A 209 -13.71 8.34 -0.57
CA HIS A 209 -14.21 8.09 0.78
C HIS A 209 -15.58 8.75 1.02
N HIS A 210 -15.84 9.88 0.36
CA HIS A 210 -17.14 10.57 0.48
C HIS A 210 -18.27 9.86 -0.27
N ARG A 211 -17.92 8.93 -1.19
CA ARG A 211 -18.90 8.12 -1.94
C ARG A 211 -19.26 6.81 -1.23
N LEU A 212 -18.50 6.42 -0.21
CA LEU A 212 -18.73 5.19 0.54
C LEU A 212 -19.93 5.37 1.47
N GLN A 213 -21.09 4.82 1.08
CA GLN A 213 -22.34 4.92 1.87
C GLN A 213 -22.45 3.84 2.95
N HIS A 214 -21.70 2.77 2.84
CA HIS A 214 -21.80 1.55 3.65
C HIS A 214 -20.80 1.49 4.81
N VAL A 215 -19.85 2.41 4.88
CA VAL A 215 -18.91 2.51 6.00
C VAL A 215 -19.66 3.11 7.20
N SER A 216 -20.67 2.40 7.66
CA SER A 216 -21.35 2.67 8.90
C SER A 216 -20.61 1.92 10.00
N ASN A 217 -19.76 2.68 10.74
CA ASN A 217 -19.42 2.36 12.12
C ASN A 217 -19.23 0.86 12.44
N ILE A 218 -18.18 0.23 11.87
CA ILE A 218 -17.69 -1.07 12.36
C ILE A 218 -17.39 -1.01 13.87
N PHE A 219 -17.24 0.19 14.42
CA PHE A 219 -17.00 0.47 15.85
C PHE A 219 -18.26 0.74 16.67
N GLN A 220 -19.48 0.52 16.15
CA GLN A 220 -20.74 0.64 16.91
C GLN A 220 -21.33 -0.72 17.29
N LEU A 221 -20.54 -1.78 17.35
CA LEU A 221 -20.95 -3.06 17.91
C LEU A 221 -20.39 -3.22 19.31
#